data_475c23edfc70c29d9d1ff1a322da3d07
#
_entry.id   475c23edfc70c29d9d1ff1a322da3d07
#
_cell.length_a   1.000
_cell.length_b   1.000
_cell.length_c   1.000
_cell.angle_alpha   90.00
_cell.angle_beta   90.00
_cell.angle_gamma   90.00
#
_symmetry.space_group_name_H-M   'P 1'
#
loop_
_entity.id
_entity.type
_entity.pdbx_description
1 polymer ?
#
loop_
_entity_poly.entity_id
_entity_poly.type
_entity_poly.pdbx_seq_one_letter_code
_entity_poly.pdbx_strand_id
1 'polypeptide(L)'
;MQMLIDVGMVAGLPQRERGMLRNLIEIYQSHYVKNWEKEKYYEGNIPLSDVNLGIALPKNMSKLEIGCAWGAKAVDVLAARSMFDGFVDARGYQSEDLVGIVTDNDLVTEYAKACRDELKLGCTFATLSADREIGCKIRFHSPLTAAAHWDGEKGRIDYGFAVINSAPSDANKLWEPTLINLYTEDAVWVLEKRGSLWSATGYPHKMGRPLMEAFRWNPTSAKPFGRSRIKEPVRRLIQGYVRTMANASIGLEFATSPQKYLLGVTDDQYDAVVNDKFRQYVGSIIASTTNPETGEKPTFGQLAQGTIQPHVDMMRLLATQFSAATGLSVTDTGVVNDANPTSSEAIIAQTQTLIGMAEQLNQSNGNSLRIVAVMALAIANGSTMEELGEEAQNIVAHFKNPAMPSVASTTDAALKIASARQGFASTDTFLEMIGFSQADIRRIKAEEQRSRGMEVLTEEFGNETVSE
;
A
#
# COMPACT_ATOMS: atom_id res chain seq x y z
N MET A 1 0.06 19.40 1.80
CA MET A 1 -0.33 20.46 0.83
C MET A 1 -1.57 21.13 1.38
N GLN A 2 -1.52 22.42 1.71
CA GLN A 2 -2.70 23.13 2.17
C GLN A 2 -3.43 23.67 0.94
N MET A 3 -4.68 23.25 0.73
CA MET A 3 -5.44 23.70 -0.44
C MET A 3 -6.09 25.05 -0.11
N LEU A 4 -5.39 26.13 -0.47
CA LEU A 4 -5.85 27.50 -0.31
C LEU A 4 -6.40 28.00 -1.66
N ILE A 5 -7.64 27.64 -2.00
CA ILE A 5 -8.35 28.15 -3.16
C ILE A 5 -9.53 28.97 -2.67
N ASP A 6 -9.55 30.25 -3.02
CA ASP A 6 -10.76 31.03 -2.88
C ASP A 6 -11.71 30.70 -4.04
N VAL A 7 -12.63 29.78 -3.80
CA VAL A 7 -13.60 29.31 -4.80
C VAL A 7 -14.46 30.45 -5.36
N GLY A 8 -14.66 31.53 -4.56
CA GLY A 8 -15.40 32.72 -4.99
C GLY A 8 -14.73 33.49 -6.12
N MET A 9 -13.39 33.42 -6.19
CA MET A 9 -12.58 34.17 -7.14
C MET A 9 -12.18 33.35 -8.38
N VAL A 10 -12.67 32.13 -8.57
CA VAL A 10 -12.39 31.33 -9.77
C VAL A 10 -13.17 31.88 -10.96
N ALA A 11 -12.47 32.49 -11.93
CA ALA A 11 -13.11 33.02 -13.13
C ALA A 11 -13.60 31.90 -14.05
N GLY A 12 -14.77 32.08 -14.68
CA GLY A 12 -15.32 31.12 -15.65
C GLY A 12 -15.98 29.89 -15.06
N LEU A 13 -15.98 29.68 -13.73
CA LEU A 13 -16.66 28.55 -13.10
C LEU A 13 -18.11 28.93 -12.77
N PRO A 14 -19.14 28.17 -13.23
CA PRO A 14 -20.55 28.48 -12.93
C PRO A 14 -20.88 28.26 -11.44
N GLN A 15 -22.02 28.79 -10.99
CA GLN A 15 -22.40 28.83 -9.58
C GLN A 15 -22.63 27.41 -8.98
N ARG A 16 -23.18 26.48 -9.78
CA ARG A 16 -23.40 25.08 -9.35
C ARG A 16 -22.06 24.39 -9.04
N GLU A 17 -21.12 24.49 -9.97
CA GLU A 17 -19.79 23.86 -9.90
C GLU A 17 -18.93 24.51 -8.79
N ARG A 18 -19.10 25.80 -8.53
CA ARG A 18 -18.50 26.47 -7.35
C ARG A 18 -18.97 25.86 -6.04
N GLY A 19 -20.29 25.56 -5.94
CA GLY A 19 -20.86 24.87 -4.78
C GLY A 19 -20.25 23.47 -4.59
N MET A 20 -20.14 22.70 -5.67
CA MET A 20 -19.53 21.37 -5.68
C MET A 20 -18.06 21.43 -5.26
N LEU A 21 -17.27 22.34 -5.84
CA LEU A 21 -15.86 22.51 -5.51
C LEU A 21 -15.66 22.89 -4.03
N ARG A 22 -16.50 23.79 -3.48
CA ARG A 22 -16.42 24.17 -2.06
C ARG A 22 -16.66 22.96 -1.16
N ASN A 23 -17.72 22.19 -1.41
CA ASN A 23 -18.00 20.97 -0.66
C ASN A 23 -16.84 19.96 -0.73
N LEU A 24 -16.25 19.76 -1.91
CA LEU A 24 -15.12 18.87 -2.10
C LEU A 24 -13.86 19.31 -1.32
N ILE A 25 -13.59 20.62 -1.26
CA ILE A 25 -12.49 21.16 -0.46
C ILE A 25 -12.73 20.92 1.02
N GLU A 26 -13.96 21.08 1.52
CA GLU A 26 -14.31 20.77 2.91
C GLU A 26 -14.12 19.26 3.21
N ILE A 27 -14.58 18.37 2.33
CA ILE A 27 -14.36 16.92 2.44
C ILE A 27 -12.86 16.62 2.49
N TYR A 28 -12.07 17.16 1.57
CA TYR A 28 -10.64 16.99 1.51
C TYR A 28 -9.95 17.44 2.81
N GLN A 29 -10.23 18.64 3.27
CA GLN A 29 -9.63 19.21 4.49
C GLN A 29 -9.97 18.40 5.74
N SER A 30 -11.21 17.89 5.85
CA SER A 30 -11.66 17.08 6.98
C SER A 30 -10.91 15.76 7.13
N HIS A 31 -10.36 15.23 6.02
CA HIS A 31 -9.63 13.97 5.98
C HIS A 31 -8.11 14.14 5.86
N TYR A 32 -7.63 15.30 5.43
CA TYR A 32 -6.22 15.53 5.09
C TYR A 32 -5.26 15.19 6.23
N VAL A 33 -5.49 15.73 7.44
CA VAL A 33 -4.62 15.49 8.60
C VAL A 33 -4.59 14.01 8.97
N LYS A 34 -5.76 13.34 8.97
CA LYS A 34 -5.87 11.89 9.25
C LYS A 34 -5.16 11.04 8.21
N ASN A 35 -5.18 11.46 6.94
CA ASN A 35 -4.50 10.76 5.87
C ASN A 35 -2.98 10.93 5.97
N TRP A 36 -2.48 12.13 6.31
CA TRP A 36 -1.07 12.37 6.60
C TRP A 36 -0.57 11.57 7.82
N GLU A 37 -1.39 11.43 8.84
CA GLU A 37 -1.05 10.59 9.98
C GLU A 37 -0.84 9.12 9.55
N LYS A 38 -1.73 8.57 8.70
CA LYS A 38 -1.57 7.20 8.17
C LYS A 38 -0.29 7.06 7.32
N GLU A 39 0.05 8.10 6.54
CA GLU A 39 1.31 8.16 5.78
C GLU A 39 2.52 8.02 6.68
N LYS A 40 2.60 8.77 7.79
CA LYS A 40 3.67 8.65 8.78
C LYS A 40 3.83 7.23 9.33
N TYR A 41 2.71 6.56 9.62
CA TYR A 41 2.76 5.18 10.11
C TYR A 41 3.16 4.19 9.01
N TYR A 42 2.81 4.44 7.77
CA TYR A 42 3.24 3.64 6.63
C TYR A 42 4.76 3.76 6.42
N GLU A 43 5.30 4.98 6.43
CA GLU A 43 6.73 5.25 6.31
C GLU A 43 7.53 4.74 7.54
N GLY A 44 6.87 4.42 8.64
CA GLY A 44 7.51 3.90 9.85
C GLY A 44 8.30 4.92 10.66
N ASN A 45 8.26 6.20 10.29
CA ASN A 45 8.94 7.30 10.98
C ASN A 45 8.03 7.90 12.05
N ILE A 46 7.97 7.23 13.22
CA ILE A 46 7.13 7.67 14.33
C ILE A 46 8.01 8.37 15.35
N PRO A 47 7.88 9.70 15.52
CA PRO A 47 8.65 10.42 16.52
C PRO A 47 8.35 9.91 17.94
N LEU A 48 9.38 9.76 18.77
CA LEU A 48 9.19 9.38 20.17
C LEU A 48 8.36 10.39 20.98
N SER A 49 8.31 11.66 20.54
CA SER A 49 7.40 12.68 21.08
C SER A 49 5.92 12.29 20.97
N ASP A 50 5.57 11.54 19.95
CA ASP A 50 4.19 11.07 19.71
C ASP A 50 3.87 9.81 20.54
N VAL A 51 4.89 9.25 21.23
CA VAL A 51 4.77 8.04 22.06
C VAL A 51 4.98 8.41 23.53
N ASN A 52 3.95 8.25 24.34
CA ASN A 52 4.07 8.48 25.78
C ASN A 52 4.92 7.36 26.42
N LEU A 53 6.17 7.65 26.75
CA LEU A 53 7.10 6.68 27.35
C LEU A 53 6.86 6.46 28.86
N GLY A 54 6.18 7.38 29.54
CA GLY A 54 5.92 7.30 30.99
C GLY A 54 7.15 7.46 31.88
N ILE A 55 8.32 7.73 31.31
CA ILE A 55 9.61 7.99 32.00
C ILE A 55 10.23 9.26 31.45
N ALA A 56 11.00 9.96 32.28
CA ALA A 56 11.79 11.10 31.83
C ALA A 56 12.99 10.60 31.00
N LEU A 57 13.02 10.97 29.71
CA LEU A 57 14.14 10.65 28.83
C LEU A 57 15.34 11.57 29.13
N PRO A 58 16.56 11.03 29.28
CA PRO A 58 17.76 11.84 29.24
C PRO A 58 17.83 12.64 27.91
N LYS A 59 18.29 13.88 27.96
CA LYS A 59 18.33 14.78 26.78
C LYS A 59 19.05 14.15 25.57
N ASN A 60 20.03 13.31 25.80
CA ASN A 60 20.79 12.62 24.74
C ASN A 60 19.99 11.50 24.06
N MET A 61 19.01 10.92 24.76
CA MET A 61 18.16 9.82 24.25
C MET A 61 16.86 10.32 23.60
N SER A 62 16.52 11.61 23.75
CA SER A 62 15.36 12.20 23.06
C SER A 62 15.50 12.22 21.52
N LYS A 63 16.73 12.02 21.02
CA LYS A 63 17.05 11.93 19.58
C LYS A 63 17.06 10.50 19.03
N LEU A 64 16.72 9.50 19.88
CA LEU A 64 16.65 8.11 19.43
C LEU A 64 15.50 7.98 18.41
N GLU A 65 15.84 7.57 17.20
CA GLU A 65 14.87 7.27 16.16
C GLU A 65 14.66 5.76 16.08
N ILE A 66 13.41 5.34 16.18
CA ILE A 66 13.03 3.92 16.11
C ILE A 66 12.10 3.74 14.93
N GLY A 67 12.62 3.09 13.89
CA GLY A 67 11.82 2.70 12.74
C GLY A 67 10.93 1.49 13.04
N CYS A 68 9.70 1.49 12.52
CA CYS A 68 8.79 0.35 12.60
C CYS A 68 8.10 0.12 11.26
N ALA A 69 8.47 -0.93 10.55
CA ALA A 69 7.93 -1.25 9.23
C ALA A 69 6.54 -1.92 9.26
N TRP A 70 5.91 -2.08 10.42
CA TRP A 70 4.61 -2.77 10.52
C TRP A 70 3.50 -2.05 9.76
N GLY A 71 3.54 -0.71 9.67
CA GLY A 71 2.59 0.05 8.87
C GLY A 71 2.66 -0.30 7.39
N ALA A 72 3.88 -0.33 6.83
CA ALA A 72 4.13 -0.78 5.46
C ALA A 72 3.72 -2.25 5.28
N LYS A 73 4.11 -3.14 6.19
CA LYS A 73 3.73 -4.55 6.14
C LYS A 73 2.22 -4.78 6.11
N ALA A 74 1.45 -4.00 6.89
CA ALA A 74 -0.01 -4.08 6.88
C ALA A 74 -0.62 -3.80 5.51
N VAL A 75 0.04 -3.04 4.67
CA VAL A 75 -0.39 -2.63 3.33
C VAL A 75 0.23 -3.50 2.24
N ASP A 76 1.56 -3.57 2.20
CA ASP A 76 2.31 -4.09 1.07
C ASP A 76 2.15 -5.60 0.88
N VAL A 77 2.02 -6.36 1.98
CA VAL A 77 1.84 -7.82 1.91
C VAL A 77 0.50 -8.18 1.24
N LEU A 78 -0.56 -7.41 1.50
CA LEU A 78 -1.84 -7.61 0.83
C LEU A 78 -1.81 -7.06 -0.60
N ALA A 79 -1.23 -5.87 -0.82
CA ALA A 79 -1.11 -5.27 -2.14
C ALA A 79 -0.35 -6.17 -3.12
N ALA A 80 0.73 -6.83 -2.65
CA ALA A 80 1.51 -7.77 -3.46
C ALA A 80 0.72 -9.01 -3.93
N ARG A 81 -0.43 -9.31 -3.31
CA ARG A 81 -1.31 -10.40 -3.72
C ARG A 81 -2.44 -9.98 -4.66
N SER A 82 -2.63 -8.68 -4.87
CA SER A 82 -3.62 -8.11 -5.79
C SER A 82 -2.91 -7.66 -7.07
N MET A 83 -2.59 -8.60 -7.94
CA MET A 83 -1.85 -8.35 -9.18
C MET A 83 -2.82 -8.36 -10.38
N PHE A 84 -3.14 -7.16 -10.88
CA PHE A 84 -3.88 -6.99 -12.13
C PHE A 84 -3.02 -7.40 -13.31
N ASP A 85 -3.57 -8.15 -14.26
CA ASP A 85 -2.86 -8.73 -15.42
C ASP A 85 -3.56 -8.41 -16.76
N GLY A 86 -4.51 -7.49 -16.75
CA GLY A 86 -5.22 -7.07 -17.96
C GLY A 86 -6.72 -7.32 -17.91
N PHE A 87 -7.36 -7.26 -19.07
CA PHE A 87 -8.79 -7.48 -19.21
C PHE A 87 -9.06 -8.67 -20.12
N VAL A 88 -10.14 -9.40 -19.81
CA VAL A 88 -10.64 -10.50 -20.62
C VAL A 88 -12.10 -10.26 -20.99
N ASP A 89 -12.56 -10.81 -22.12
CA ASP A 89 -13.95 -10.77 -22.54
C ASP A 89 -14.78 -11.84 -21.78
N ALA A 90 -16.09 -11.90 -22.06
CA ALA A 90 -16.99 -12.89 -21.45
C ALA A 90 -16.62 -14.36 -21.77
N ARG A 91 -15.80 -14.60 -22.78
CA ARG A 91 -15.31 -15.93 -23.16
C ARG A 91 -13.96 -16.27 -22.51
N GLY A 92 -13.38 -15.34 -21.77
CA GLY A 92 -12.07 -15.49 -21.11
C GLY A 92 -10.87 -15.13 -22.01
N TYR A 93 -11.11 -14.62 -23.22
CA TYR A 93 -10.02 -14.14 -24.10
C TYR A 93 -9.64 -12.72 -23.75
N GLN A 94 -8.37 -12.36 -23.96
CA GLN A 94 -7.91 -11.01 -23.74
C GLN A 94 -8.53 -10.05 -24.77
N SER A 95 -9.12 -8.97 -24.28
CA SER A 95 -9.74 -7.95 -25.14
C SER A 95 -8.65 -7.16 -25.90
N GLU A 96 -8.60 -7.32 -27.22
CA GLU A 96 -7.64 -6.63 -28.08
C GLU A 96 -7.82 -5.12 -28.03
N ASP A 97 -9.06 -4.63 -27.94
CA ASP A 97 -9.38 -3.20 -27.87
C ASP A 97 -8.80 -2.52 -26.64
N LEU A 98 -8.60 -3.27 -25.55
CA LEU A 98 -8.06 -2.75 -24.30
C LEU A 98 -6.55 -2.94 -24.14
N VAL A 99 -5.92 -3.80 -24.96
CA VAL A 99 -4.47 -4.04 -24.86
C VAL A 99 -3.68 -2.75 -25.05
N GLY A 100 -4.04 -1.95 -26.04
CA GLY A 100 -3.43 -0.63 -26.27
C GLY A 100 -3.62 0.30 -25.08
N ILE A 101 -4.86 0.45 -24.58
CA ILE A 101 -5.17 1.31 -23.42
C ILE A 101 -4.40 0.86 -22.17
N VAL A 102 -4.28 -0.45 -21.92
CA VAL A 102 -3.53 -1.00 -20.79
C VAL A 102 -2.05 -0.67 -20.91
N THR A 103 -1.46 -0.88 -22.10
CA THR A 103 -0.02 -0.69 -22.35
C THR A 103 0.36 0.79 -22.34
N ASP A 104 -0.38 1.63 -23.04
CA ASP A 104 -0.08 3.07 -23.22
C ASP A 104 -0.25 3.85 -21.89
N ASN A 105 -1.08 3.34 -20.99
CA ASN A 105 -1.24 3.92 -19.65
C ASN A 105 -0.39 3.23 -18.57
N ASP A 106 0.42 2.20 -18.90
CA ASP A 106 1.12 1.36 -17.92
C ASP A 106 0.18 0.93 -16.77
N LEU A 107 -1.04 0.51 -17.15
CA LEU A 107 -2.13 0.33 -16.19
C LEU A 107 -1.82 -0.72 -15.11
N VAL A 108 -0.98 -1.70 -15.43
CA VAL A 108 -0.55 -2.73 -14.49
C VAL A 108 0.27 -2.11 -13.35
N THR A 109 1.25 -1.27 -13.68
CA THR A 109 2.09 -0.58 -12.69
C THR A 109 1.29 0.48 -11.93
N GLU A 110 0.48 1.25 -12.64
CA GLU A 110 -0.34 2.31 -12.04
C GLU A 110 -1.39 1.73 -11.09
N TYR A 111 -2.01 0.58 -11.43
CA TYR A 111 -2.90 -0.14 -10.52
C TYR A 111 -2.16 -0.60 -9.25
N ALA A 112 -0.94 -1.14 -9.38
CA ALA A 112 -0.18 -1.58 -8.21
C ALA A 112 0.14 -0.43 -7.23
N LYS A 113 0.41 0.78 -7.74
CA LYS A 113 0.55 2.00 -6.92
C LYS A 113 -0.77 2.40 -6.29
N ALA A 114 -1.84 2.42 -7.08
CA ALA A 114 -3.19 2.76 -6.64
C ALA A 114 -3.70 1.82 -5.53
N CYS A 115 -3.45 0.52 -5.66
CA CYS A 115 -3.80 -0.49 -4.66
C CYS A 115 -3.11 -0.24 -3.31
N ARG A 116 -1.83 0.17 -3.31
CA ARG A 116 -1.15 0.57 -2.07
C ARG A 116 -1.79 1.80 -1.42
N ASP A 117 -2.09 2.83 -2.20
CA ASP A 117 -2.77 4.04 -1.70
C ASP A 117 -4.17 3.74 -1.18
N GLU A 118 -4.92 2.88 -1.85
CA GLU A 118 -6.22 2.39 -1.42
C GLU A 118 -6.14 1.70 -0.05
N LEU A 119 -5.24 0.74 0.10
CA LEU A 119 -5.06 0.00 1.35
C LEU A 119 -4.53 0.89 2.47
N LYS A 120 -3.64 1.82 2.15
CA LYS A 120 -3.04 2.77 3.08
C LYS A 120 -4.05 3.81 3.57
N LEU A 121 -4.85 4.40 2.69
CA LEU A 121 -5.71 5.54 3.00
C LEU A 121 -7.19 5.20 3.08
N GLY A 122 -7.61 4.07 2.46
CA GLY A 122 -8.99 3.58 2.44
C GLY A 122 -9.60 3.57 1.06
N CYS A 123 -9.18 4.48 0.18
CA CYS A 123 -9.57 4.55 -1.23
C CYS A 123 -8.46 5.19 -2.06
N THR A 124 -8.57 5.04 -3.38
CA THR A 124 -7.87 5.81 -4.40
C THR A 124 -8.83 6.12 -5.53
N PHE A 125 -8.50 7.08 -6.39
CA PHE A 125 -9.37 7.54 -7.46
C PHE A 125 -8.69 7.41 -8.80
N ALA A 126 -9.33 6.74 -9.76
CA ALA A 126 -8.96 6.78 -11.16
C ALA A 126 -9.70 7.93 -11.85
N THR A 127 -9.01 8.70 -12.66
CA THR A 127 -9.58 9.77 -13.50
C THR A 127 -9.23 9.54 -14.95
N LEU A 128 -10.12 9.89 -15.84
CA LEU A 128 -9.97 9.69 -17.27
C LEU A 128 -10.05 11.04 -17.99
N SER A 129 -9.29 11.14 -19.08
CA SER A 129 -9.32 12.28 -19.98
C SER A 129 -9.04 11.83 -21.41
N ALA A 130 -9.66 12.47 -22.39
CA ALA A 130 -9.29 12.26 -23.78
C ALA A 130 -7.83 12.68 -24.02
N ASP A 131 -7.12 11.90 -24.79
CA ASP A 131 -5.75 12.13 -25.19
C ASP A 131 -5.61 11.92 -26.70
N ARG A 132 -4.83 12.78 -27.39
CA ARG A 132 -4.72 12.73 -28.86
C ARG A 132 -3.84 11.60 -29.38
N GLU A 133 -2.89 11.14 -28.55
CA GLU A 133 -1.91 10.13 -28.96
C GLU A 133 -2.39 8.72 -28.61
N ILE A 134 -2.95 8.56 -27.41
CA ILE A 134 -3.33 7.25 -26.86
C ILE A 134 -4.86 7.05 -26.72
N GLY A 135 -5.65 7.98 -27.25
CA GLY A 135 -7.13 7.97 -27.17
C GLY A 135 -7.66 8.35 -25.79
N CYS A 136 -7.26 7.65 -24.73
CA CYS A 136 -7.67 7.91 -23.36
C CYS A 136 -6.49 7.83 -22.39
N LYS A 137 -6.31 8.87 -21.58
CA LYS A 137 -5.34 8.89 -20.47
C LYS A 137 -6.03 8.57 -19.16
N ILE A 138 -5.52 7.55 -18.46
CA ILE A 138 -5.95 7.13 -17.12
C ILE A 138 -4.90 7.56 -16.11
N ARG A 139 -5.33 8.17 -14.99
CA ARG A 139 -4.45 8.56 -13.89
C ARG A 139 -5.07 8.15 -12.57
N PHE A 140 -4.23 7.67 -11.66
CA PHE A 140 -4.66 7.41 -10.29
C PHE A 140 -4.23 8.54 -9.34
N HIS A 141 -5.10 8.85 -8.40
CA HIS A 141 -4.90 9.93 -7.44
C HIS A 141 -5.19 9.43 -6.01
N SER A 142 -4.23 9.67 -5.15
CA SER A 142 -4.37 9.43 -3.71
C SER A 142 -5.37 10.42 -3.08
N PRO A 143 -6.08 10.07 -2.00
CA PRO A 143 -6.87 11.01 -1.20
C PRO A 143 -6.08 12.17 -0.57
N LEU A 144 -4.75 12.19 -0.74
CA LEU A 144 -3.91 13.34 -0.41
C LEU A 144 -3.92 14.42 -1.50
N THR A 145 -4.40 14.10 -2.71
CA THR A 145 -4.45 14.99 -3.87
C THR A 145 -5.81 15.03 -4.56
N ALA A 146 -6.77 14.22 -4.11
CA ALA A 146 -8.11 14.14 -4.69
C ALA A 146 -9.18 13.96 -3.61
N ALA A 147 -10.42 14.34 -3.92
CA ALA A 147 -11.59 14.03 -3.12
C ALA A 147 -12.82 13.89 -4.03
N ALA A 148 -13.81 13.14 -3.55
CA ALA A 148 -15.07 12.93 -4.25
C ALA A 148 -16.26 12.95 -3.29
N HIS A 149 -17.42 13.31 -3.82
CA HIS A 149 -18.71 13.19 -3.15
C HIS A 149 -19.38 11.89 -3.61
N TRP A 150 -19.94 11.14 -2.66
CA TRP A 150 -20.65 9.90 -2.91
C TRP A 150 -22.14 10.12 -2.94
N ASP A 151 -22.78 9.73 -4.03
CA ASP A 151 -24.24 9.67 -4.12
C ASP A 151 -24.73 8.32 -3.56
N GLY A 152 -25.40 8.35 -2.45
CA GLY A 152 -25.93 7.14 -1.80
C GLY A 152 -27.11 6.51 -2.55
N GLU A 153 -27.85 7.27 -3.33
CA GLU A 153 -28.97 6.78 -4.15
C GLU A 153 -28.46 6.08 -5.41
N LYS A 154 -27.54 6.71 -6.14
CA LYS A 154 -26.92 6.14 -7.34
C LYS A 154 -25.84 5.09 -7.02
N GLY A 155 -25.34 5.05 -5.78
CA GLY A 155 -24.28 4.12 -5.37
C GLY A 155 -22.92 4.36 -6.06
N ARG A 156 -22.63 5.60 -6.45
CA ARG A 156 -21.42 5.99 -7.20
C ARG A 156 -20.96 7.40 -6.83
N ILE A 157 -19.80 7.81 -7.37
CA ILE A 157 -19.34 9.20 -7.31
C ILE A 157 -20.33 10.07 -8.07
N ASP A 158 -20.74 11.20 -7.47
CA ASP A 158 -21.57 12.22 -8.08
C ASP A 158 -20.73 13.35 -8.71
N TYR A 159 -19.69 13.79 -7.99
CA TYR A 159 -18.66 14.71 -8.48
C TYR A 159 -17.40 14.55 -7.65
N GLY A 160 -16.26 14.96 -8.22
CA GLY A 160 -14.97 14.88 -7.56
C GLY A 160 -13.95 15.83 -8.16
N PHE A 161 -12.85 16.05 -7.46
CA PHE A 161 -11.72 16.77 -8.01
C PHE A 161 -10.42 15.98 -7.83
N ALA A 162 -9.45 16.28 -8.69
CA ALA A 162 -8.08 15.83 -8.54
C ALA A 162 -7.09 16.97 -8.85
N VAL A 163 -6.04 17.06 -8.05
CA VAL A 163 -4.90 17.94 -8.32
C VAL A 163 -4.02 17.24 -9.36
N ILE A 164 -3.88 17.87 -10.52
CA ILE A 164 -3.11 17.34 -11.65
C ILE A 164 -1.67 17.80 -11.59
N ASN A 165 -1.45 19.06 -11.19
CA ASN A 165 -0.11 19.62 -11.07
C ASN A 165 0.00 20.54 -9.86
N SER A 166 1.22 20.61 -9.31
CA SER A 166 1.57 21.46 -8.18
C SER A 166 2.96 22.05 -8.38
N ALA A 167 3.19 23.21 -7.84
CA ALA A 167 4.50 23.87 -7.84
C ALA A 167 4.84 24.36 -6.42
N PRO A 168 6.14 24.52 -6.06
CA PRO A 168 6.52 25.14 -4.82
C PRO A 168 6.08 26.60 -4.80
N SER A 169 5.48 27.04 -3.70
CA SER A 169 5.08 28.42 -3.48
C SER A 169 6.31 29.29 -3.21
N ASP A 170 6.38 30.45 -3.84
CA ASP A 170 7.47 31.42 -3.62
C ASP A 170 7.53 31.95 -2.18
N ALA A 171 6.36 31.98 -1.49
CA ALA A 171 6.25 32.58 -0.16
C ALA A 171 6.77 31.65 0.97
N ASN A 172 6.53 30.34 0.89
CA ASN A 172 6.78 29.40 2.00
C ASN A 172 7.41 28.07 1.58
N LYS A 173 7.77 27.92 0.30
CA LYS A 173 8.30 26.68 -0.32
C LYS A 173 7.39 25.44 -0.14
N LEU A 174 6.15 25.62 0.26
CA LEU A 174 5.16 24.55 0.30
C LEU A 174 4.61 24.30 -1.11
N TRP A 175 4.31 23.05 -1.41
CA TRP A 175 3.68 22.68 -2.67
C TRP A 175 2.23 23.16 -2.70
N GLU A 176 1.90 23.97 -3.70
CA GLU A 176 0.56 24.49 -3.96
C GLU A 176 0.04 23.96 -5.29
N PRO A 177 -1.27 23.64 -5.39
CA PRO A 177 -1.86 23.21 -6.64
C PRO A 177 -1.79 24.33 -7.68
N THR A 178 -1.43 23.97 -8.92
CA THR A 178 -1.42 24.88 -10.07
C THR A 178 -2.43 24.47 -11.14
N LEU A 179 -2.81 23.18 -11.16
CA LEU A 179 -3.79 22.64 -12.08
C LEU A 179 -4.68 21.65 -11.33
N ILE A 180 -5.99 21.87 -11.37
CA ILE A 180 -7.00 21.02 -10.75
C ILE A 180 -8.08 20.71 -11.76
N ASN A 181 -8.50 19.45 -11.84
CA ASN A 181 -9.67 19.05 -12.59
C ASN A 181 -10.84 18.79 -11.64
N LEU A 182 -11.98 19.41 -11.91
CA LEU A 182 -13.25 19.10 -11.26
C LEU A 182 -14.08 18.25 -12.24
N TYR A 183 -14.44 17.07 -11.83
CA TYR A 183 -15.20 16.08 -12.58
C TYR A 183 -16.65 16.13 -12.15
N THR A 184 -17.55 16.44 -13.10
CA THR A 184 -19.01 16.44 -12.90
C THR A 184 -19.66 15.42 -13.83
N GLU A 185 -20.95 15.20 -13.68
CA GLU A 185 -21.71 14.26 -14.53
C GLU A 185 -21.68 14.65 -16.03
N ASP A 186 -21.61 15.97 -16.32
CA ASP A 186 -21.77 16.53 -17.67
C ASP A 186 -20.48 17.09 -18.26
N ALA A 187 -19.46 17.40 -17.42
CA ALA A 187 -18.26 18.09 -17.87
C ALA A 187 -17.04 17.85 -16.97
N VAL A 188 -15.86 18.01 -17.53
CA VAL A 188 -14.61 18.19 -16.78
C VAL A 188 -14.23 19.66 -16.83
N TRP A 189 -14.13 20.28 -15.66
CA TRP A 189 -13.70 21.67 -15.50
C TRP A 189 -12.23 21.69 -15.14
N VAL A 190 -11.41 22.25 -16.02
CA VAL A 190 -9.97 22.43 -15.83
C VAL A 190 -9.74 23.79 -15.18
N LEU A 191 -9.25 23.80 -13.94
CA LEU A 191 -8.92 25.00 -13.18
C LEU A 191 -7.40 25.21 -13.21
N GLU A 192 -6.97 26.30 -13.82
CA GLU A 192 -5.57 26.66 -13.96
C GLU A 192 -5.25 27.91 -13.14
N LYS A 193 -4.15 27.87 -12.39
CA LYS A 193 -3.64 28.99 -11.60
C LYS A 193 -2.63 29.79 -12.44
N ARG A 194 -2.92 31.05 -12.70
CA ARG A 194 -2.00 32.01 -13.36
C ARG A 194 -1.70 33.16 -12.39
N GLY A 195 -0.50 33.18 -11.83
CA GLY A 195 -0.15 34.09 -10.73
C GLY A 195 -1.01 33.80 -9.51
N SER A 196 -1.78 34.80 -9.06
CA SER A 196 -2.72 34.65 -7.93
C SER A 196 -4.15 34.33 -8.33
N LEU A 197 -4.46 34.33 -9.63
CA LEU A 197 -5.82 34.15 -10.14
C LEU A 197 -6.04 32.71 -10.63
N TRP A 198 -7.25 32.21 -10.40
CA TRP A 198 -7.72 30.94 -10.93
C TRP A 198 -8.72 31.17 -12.05
N SER A 199 -8.56 30.44 -13.15
CA SER A 199 -9.52 30.43 -14.27
C SER A 199 -9.97 28.99 -14.53
N ALA A 200 -11.24 28.81 -14.85
CA ALA A 200 -11.83 27.52 -15.18
C ALA A 200 -12.28 27.48 -16.64
N THR A 201 -11.99 26.38 -17.32
CA THR A 201 -12.47 26.05 -18.66
C THR A 201 -13.22 24.71 -18.59
N GLY A 202 -14.46 24.69 -19.08
CA GLY A 202 -15.31 23.49 -19.09
C GLY A 202 -15.19 22.71 -20.39
N TYR A 203 -15.03 21.40 -20.29
CA TYR A 203 -15.02 20.45 -21.39
C TYR A 203 -16.20 19.50 -21.21
N PRO A 204 -17.30 19.70 -21.95
CA PRO A 204 -18.50 18.86 -21.83
C PRO A 204 -18.26 17.45 -22.35
N HIS A 205 -18.92 16.47 -21.74
CA HIS A 205 -18.97 15.08 -22.18
C HIS A 205 -20.37 14.50 -21.96
N LYS A 206 -20.67 13.36 -22.61
CA LYS A 206 -21.99 12.71 -22.57
C LYS A 206 -21.95 11.33 -21.89
N MET A 207 -21.07 11.13 -20.89
CA MET A 207 -20.88 9.83 -20.25
C MET A 207 -21.95 9.50 -19.20
N GLY A 208 -22.82 10.47 -18.82
CA GLY A 208 -23.87 10.29 -17.81
C GLY A 208 -23.31 10.00 -16.41
N ARG A 209 -22.01 10.18 -16.19
CA ARG A 209 -21.30 10.05 -14.90
C ARG A 209 -19.99 10.81 -14.93
N PRO A 210 -19.43 11.22 -13.78
CA PRO A 210 -18.10 11.83 -13.73
C PRO A 210 -17.03 10.89 -14.31
N LEU A 211 -16.04 11.45 -15.00
CA LEU A 211 -14.87 10.72 -15.49
C LEU A 211 -13.90 10.42 -14.34
N MET A 212 -14.45 9.90 -13.25
CA MET A 212 -13.74 9.56 -12.03
C MET A 212 -14.38 8.33 -11.38
N GLU A 213 -13.57 7.32 -11.01
CA GLU A 213 -14.02 6.11 -10.34
C GLU A 213 -13.21 5.87 -9.07
N ALA A 214 -13.85 5.31 -8.02
CA ALA A 214 -13.20 5.02 -6.75
C ALA A 214 -12.85 3.53 -6.60
N PHE A 215 -11.62 3.26 -6.19
CA PHE A 215 -11.15 1.98 -5.69
C PHE A 215 -11.22 2.03 -4.16
N ARG A 216 -11.84 1.03 -3.52
CA ARG A 216 -12.29 1.17 -2.12
C ARG A 216 -12.06 -0.09 -1.34
N TRP A 217 -11.14 -0.02 -0.38
CA TRP A 217 -10.88 -1.14 0.51
C TRP A 217 -11.95 -1.27 1.60
N ASN A 218 -12.61 -2.43 1.64
CA ASN A 218 -13.60 -2.78 2.66
C ASN A 218 -14.64 -1.66 2.91
N PRO A 219 -15.38 -1.23 1.86
CA PRO A 219 -16.44 -0.25 1.99
C PRO A 219 -17.61 -0.80 2.81
N THR A 220 -18.34 0.09 3.48
CA THR A 220 -19.58 -0.23 4.18
C THR A 220 -20.64 0.81 3.84
N SER A 221 -21.93 0.50 4.08
CA SER A 221 -23.01 1.46 3.84
C SER A 221 -22.78 2.82 4.51
N ALA A 222 -22.20 2.83 5.72
CA ALA A 222 -21.87 4.06 6.46
C ALA A 222 -20.54 4.70 6.00
N LYS A 223 -19.69 3.98 5.28
CA LYS A 223 -18.38 4.46 4.81
C LYS A 223 -18.14 4.00 3.37
N PRO A 224 -18.77 4.63 2.40
CA PRO A 224 -18.73 4.22 1.01
C PRO A 224 -17.32 4.28 0.39
N PHE A 225 -16.45 5.18 0.86
CA PHE A 225 -15.04 5.25 0.44
C PHE A 225 -14.11 4.30 1.20
N GLY A 226 -14.66 3.31 1.91
CA GLY A 226 -13.86 2.26 2.53
C GLY A 226 -13.12 2.70 3.81
N ARG A 227 -12.13 1.90 4.18
CA ARG A 227 -11.35 2.10 5.42
C ARG A 227 -9.89 1.69 5.21
N SER A 228 -8.98 2.47 5.74
CA SER A 228 -7.54 2.15 5.75
C SER A 228 -7.24 0.85 6.50
N ARG A 229 -6.22 0.13 6.09
CA ARG A 229 -5.64 -0.96 6.89
C ARG A 229 -4.87 -0.44 8.10
N ILE A 230 -4.34 0.79 8.02
CA ILE A 230 -3.67 1.48 9.14
C ILE A 230 -4.74 2.13 10.03
N LYS A 231 -5.61 1.30 10.61
CA LYS A 231 -6.67 1.73 11.55
C LYS A 231 -6.06 2.15 12.89
N GLU A 232 -6.84 2.85 13.71
CA GLU A 232 -6.39 3.25 15.03
C GLU A 232 -5.88 2.09 15.91
N PRO A 233 -6.54 0.91 16.00
CA PRO A 233 -5.98 -0.22 16.74
C PRO A 233 -4.60 -0.66 16.23
N VAL A 234 -4.40 -0.68 14.90
CA VAL A 234 -3.11 -1.03 14.29
C VAL A 234 -2.05 0.02 14.66
N ARG A 235 -2.38 1.31 14.60
CA ARG A 235 -1.47 2.39 15.00
C ARG A 235 -1.07 2.29 16.47
N ARG A 236 -2.01 1.96 17.36
CA ARG A 236 -1.72 1.76 18.79
C ARG A 236 -0.78 0.58 19.03
N LEU A 237 -0.91 -0.51 18.28
CA LEU A 237 0.03 -1.64 18.35
C LEU A 237 1.43 -1.24 17.88
N ILE A 238 1.53 -0.47 16.80
CA ILE A 238 2.80 0.09 16.32
C ILE A 238 3.42 1.02 17.37
N GLN A 239 2.64 1.92 17.98
CA GLN A 239 3.10 2.78 19.08
C GLN A 239 3.60 1.95 20.29
N GLY A 240 2.86 0.89 20.63
CA GLY A 240 3.27 -0.04 21.69
C GLY A 240 4.62 -0.71 21.40
N TYR A 241 4.82 -1.15 20.15
CA TYR A 241 6.09 -1.72 19.70
C TYR A 241 7.23 -0.69 19.78
N VAL A 242 7.06 0.50 19.22
CA VAL A 242 8.05 1.59 19.24
C VAL A 242 8.40 1.96 20.69
N ARG A 243 7.39 2.07 21.57
CA ARG A 243 7.60 2.33 23.00
C ARG A 243 8.41 1.22 23.67
N THR A 244 8.09 -0.04 23.40
CA THR A 244 8.80 -1.18 24.00
C THR A 244 10.24 -1.24 23.52
N MET A 245 10.49 -1.00 22.23
CA MET A 245 11.84 -0.91 21.67
C MET A 245 12.65 0.23 22.27
N ALA A 246 12.03 1.42 22.44
CA ALA A 246 12.68 2.55 23.10
C ALA A 246 13.10 2.19 24.53
N ASN A 247 12.19 1.63 25.32
CA ASN A 247 12.46 1.22 26.68
C ASN A 247 13.53 0.13 26.77
N ALA A 248 13.51 -0.85 25.83
CA ALA A 248 14.53 -1.89 25.75
C ALA A 248 15.90 -1.30 25.41
N SER A 249 15.97 -0.37 24.45
CA SER A 249 17.23 0.31 24.07
C SER A 249 17.80 1.11 25.24
N ILE A 250 16.97 1.86 25.98
CA ILE A 250 17.37 2.59 27.18
C ILE A 250 17.83 1.62 28.26
N GLY A 251 17.07 0.54 28.49
CA GLY A 251 17.43 -0.48 29.49
C GLY A 251 18.76 -1.17 29.19
N LEU A 252 19.07 -1.35 27.87
CA LEU A 252 20.33 -1.94 27.44
C LEU A 252 21.55 -1.05 27.77
N GLU A 253 21.43 0.27 27.60
CA GLU A 253 22.48 1.21 27.97
C GLU A 253 22.81 1.12 29.46
N PHE A 254 21.78 1.02 30.33
CA PHE A 254 21.99 0.83 31.77
C PHE A 254 22.51 -0.58 32.12
N ALA A 255 22.11 -1.60 31.34
CA ALA A 255 22.61 -2.97 31.56
C ALA A 255 24.08 -3.13 31.17
N THR A 256 24.55 -2.41 30.13
CA THR A 256 25.97 -2.45 29.71
C THR A 256 26.90 -1.66 30.65
N SER A 257 26.35 -0.69 31.41
CA SER A 257 27.11 0.12 32.36
C SER A 257 26.44 0.10 33.75
N PRO A 258 26.51 -1.03 34.49
CA PRO A 258 25.83 -1.17 35.75
C PRO A 258 26.35 -0.15 36.77
N GLN A 259 25.42 0.46 37.52
CA GLN A 259 25.77 1.40 38.57
C GLN A 259 26.49 0.67 39.69
N LYS A 260 27.71 1.13 40.02
CA LYS A 260 28.53 0.65 41.10
C LYS A 260 28.34 1.56 42.30
N TYR A 261 28.42 1.00 43.49
CA TYR A 261 28.42 1.77 44.73
C TYR A 261 29.56 1.36 45.60
N LEU A 262 30.08 2.30 46.36
CA LEU A 262 31.15 2.13 47.34
C LEU A 262 30.71 2.83 48.62
N LEU A 263 30.61 2.06 49.72
CA LEU A 263 30.17 2.53 51.03
C LEU A 263 31.29 2.37 52.03
N GLY A 264 31.33 3.22 53.09
CA GLY A 264 32.30 3.10 54.19
C GLY A 264 33.68 3.65 53.82
N VAL A 265 33.76 4.60 52.87
CA VAL A 265 35.02 5.29 52.51
C VAL A 265 35.16 6.62 53.25
N THR A 266 36.40 7.10 53.40
CA THR A 266 36.67 8.45 53.92
C THR A 266 36.42 9.52 52.86
N ASP A 267 36.28 10.80 53.29
CA ASP A 267 36.05 11.91 52.40
C ASP A 267 37.17 12.04 51.33
N ASP A 268 38.43 11.85 51.73
CA ASP A 268 39.56 11.87 50.78
C ASP A 268 39.50 10.75 49.74
N GLN A 269 39.04 9.57 50.14
CA GLN A 269 38.83 8.44 49.19
C GLN A 269 37.64 8.68 48.27
N TYR A 270 36.59 9.30 48.80
CA TYR A 270 35.41 9.72 48.01
C TYR A 270 35.81 10.73 46.92
N ASP A 271 36.56 11.79 47.30
CA ASP A 271 37.04 12.81 46.38
C ASP A 271 37.96 12.21 45.30
N ALA A 272 38.84 11.29 45.66
CA ALA A 272 39.72 10.59 44.72
C ALA A 272 38.93 9.76 43.68
N VAL A 273 37.83 9.13 44.06
CA VAL A 273 36.97 8.33 43.16
C VAL A 273 36.11 9.24 42.29
N VAL A 274 35.53 10.30 42.86
CA VAL A 274 34.61 11.21 42.13
C VAL A 274 35.36 12.08 41.11
N ASN A 275 36.58 12.53 41.44
CA ASN A 275 37.37 13.39 40.57
C ASN A 275 38.11 12.63 39.47
N ASP A 276 38.30 11.32 39.58
CA ASP A 276 38.92 10.49 38.54
C ASP A 276 37.86 9.93 37.55
N LYS A 277 37.45 10.74 36.57
CA LYS A 277 36.49 10.35 35.55
C LYS A 277 36.88 9.12 34.76
N PHE A 278 38.17 8.80 34.67
CA PHE A 278 38.68 7.65 33.95
C PHE A 278 38.46 6.32 34.70
N ARG A 279 38.48 6.35 36.03
CA ARG A 279 38.23 5.15 36.85
C ARG A 279 36.75 4.79 37.03
N GLN A 280 35.85 5.65 36.59
CA GLN A 280 34.41 5.37 36.62
C GLN A 280 33.95 4.51 35.41
N TYR A 281 34.82 4.28 34.42
CA TYR A 281 34.51 3.47 33.26
C TYR A 281 34.50 1.97 33.53
N VAL A 282 33.84 1.22 32.62
CA VAL A 282 33.68 -0.24 32.69
C VAL A 282 35.06 -0.93 32.87
N GLY A 283 35.20 -1.79 33.88
CA GLY A 283 36.39 -2.62 34.08
C GLY A 283 37.44 -2.06 35.04
N SER A 284 37.25 -0.87 35.64
CA SER A 284 38.20 -0.36 36.62
C SER A 284 38.12 -1.12 37.94
N ILE A 285 39.28 -1.45 38.51
CA ILE A 285 39.39 -2.01 39.87
C ILE A 285 39.47 -0.84 40.84
N ILE A 286 38.51 -0.79 41.77
CA ILE A 286 38.51 0.17 42.86
C ILE A 286 39.21 -0.50 44.04
N ALA A 287 40.37 0.02 44.43
CA ALA A 287 41.07 -0.39 45.64
C ALA A 287 40.79 0.62 46.76
N SER A 288 40.40 0.14 47.92
CA SER A 288 40.18 0.97 49.11
C SER A 288 40.68 0.25 50.38
N THR A 289 41.06 1.02 51.35
CA THR A 289 41.54 0.51 52.64
C THR A 289 40.45 0.65 53.75
N THR A 290 40.64 0.01 54.88
CA THR A 290 39.75 0.17 56.00
C THR A 290 39.68 1.63 56.45
N ASN A 291 38.48 2.14 56.74
CA ASN A 291 38.29 3.50 57.26
C ASN A 291 38.94 3.62 58.60
N PRO A 292 39.99 4.47 58.83
CA PRO A 292 40.70 4.60 60.08
C PRO A 292 39.88 5.23 61.19
N GLU A 293 38.80 5.96 60.87
CA GLU A 293 37.96 6.63 61.87
C GLU A 293 36.89 5.71 62.45
N THR A 294 36.25 4.87 61.58
CA THR A 294 35.18 3.97 62.04
C THR A 294 35.60 2.53 62.16
N GLY A 295 36.79 2.13 61.69
CA GLY A 295 37.26 0.75 61.65
C GLY A 295 36.50 -0.15 60.62
N GLU A 296 35.59 0.38 59.91
CA GLU A 296 34.78 -0.37 58.93
C GLU A 296 35.54 -0.63 57.64
N LYS A 297 35.30 -1.80 57.04
CA LYS A 297 35.85 -2.15 55.73
C LYS A 297 34.93 -1.58 54.67
N PRO A 298 35.46 -0.89 53.67
CA PRO A 298 34.66 -0.43 52.54
C PRO A 298 33.93 -1.58 51.86
N THR A 299 32.65 -1.38 51.58
CA THR A 299 31.83 -2.35 50.87
C THR A 299 31.63 -1.86 49.43
N PHE A 300 32.10 -2.65 48.49
CA PHE A 300 31.89 -2.44 47.07
C PHE A 300 30.76 -3.35 46.56
N GLY A 301 29.86 -2.78 45.80
CA GLY A 301 28.81 -3.54 45.14
C GLY A 301 28.40 -2.92 43.82
N GLN A 302 27.61 -3.64 43.11
CA GLN A 302 26.91 -3.12 41.91
C GLN A 302 25.42 -3.44 42.03
N LEU A 303 24.61 -2.57 41.52
CA LEU A 303 23.18 -2.83 41.42
C LEU A 303 22.93 -3.99 40.48
N ALA A 304 21.94 -4.82 40.78
CA ALA A 304 21.55 -5.94 39.94
C ALA A 304 21.17 -5.42 38.55
N GLN A 305 21.71 -6.07 37.54
CA GLN A 305 21.37 -5.77 36.16
C GLN A 305 19.90 -6.13 35.88
N GLY A 306 19.17 -5.22 35.25
CA GLY A 306 17.85 -5.53 34.72
C GLY A 306 17.96 -6.49 33.54
N THR A 307 16.98 -7.37 33.39
CA THR A 307 16.86 -8.21 32.19
C THR A 307 16.01 -7.52 31.11
N ILE A 308 16.37 -7.67 29.85
CA ILE A 308 15.59 -7.18 28.68
C ILE A 308 14.46 -8.16 28.30
N GLN A 309 14.42 -9.37 28.90
CA GLN A 309 13.45 -10.41 28.54
C GLN A 309 11.99 -9.95 28.60
N PRO A 310 11.51 -9.18 29.60
CA PRO A 310 10.14 -8.67 29.58
C PRO A 310 9.80 -7.79 28.38
N HIS A 311 10.78 -7.04 27.85
CA HIS A 311 10.59 -6.25 26.65
C HIS A 311 10.47 -7.14 25.39
N VAL A 312 11.28 -8.20 25.30
CA VAL A 312 11.20 -9.20 24.22
C VAL A 312 9.84 -9.90 24.23
N ASP A 313 9.38 -10.31 25.42
CA ASP A 313 8.08 -10.98 25.58
C ASP A 313 6.91 -10.05 25.20
N MET A 314 7.00 -8.77 25.59
CA MET A 314 6.01 -7.76 25.19
C MET A 314 6.01 -7.52 23.67
N MET A 315 7.18 -7.47 23.03
CA MET A 315 7.26 -7.35 21.55
C MET A 315 6.64 -8.55 20.84
N ARG A 316 6.85 -9.77 21.35
CA ARG A 316 6.20 -10.99 20.83
C ARG A 316 4.68 -10.93 20.95
N LEU A 317 4.18 -10.48 22.11
CA LEU A 317 2.75 -10.29 22.34
C LEU A 317 2.16 -9.26 21.36
N LEU A 318 2.80 -8.11 21.20
CA LEU A 318 2.37 -7.06 20.27
C LEU A 318 2.39 -7.55 18.83
N ALA A 319 3.40 -8.33 18.42
CA ALA A 319 3.47 -8.94 17.09
C ALA A 319 2.31 -9.92 16.85
N THR A 320 1.97 -10.73 17.84
CA THR A 320 0.82 -11.65 17.75
C THR A 320 -0.50 -10.88 17.63
N GLN A 321 -0.70 -9.82 18.41
CA GLN A 321 -1.89 -8.99 18.31
C GLN A 321 -1.97 -8.23 16.98
N PHE A 322 -0.83 -7.76 16.46
CA PHE A 322 -0.74 -7.12 15.14
C PHE A 322 -1.10 -8.10 14.02
N SER A 323 -0.57 -9.32 14.09
CA SER A 323 -0.93 -10.42 13.18
C SER A 323 -2.46 -10.67 13.18
N ALA A 324 -3.07 -10.83 14.36
CA ALA A 324 -4.51 -11.01 14.49
C ALA A 324 -5.33 -9.82 13.95
N ALA A 325 -4.87 -8.59 14.16
CA ALA A 325 -5.56 -7.36 13.73
C ALA A 325 -5.47 -7.11 12.21
N THR A 326 -4.42 -7.62 11.55
CA THR A 326 -4.12 -7.38 10.14
C THR A 326 -4.37 -8.60 9.25
N GLY A 327 -4.49 -9.80 9.81
CA GLY A 327 -4.58 -11.06 9.07
C GLY A 327 -3.25 -11.48 8.42
N LEU A 328 -2.14 -10.88 8.84
CA LEU A 328 -0.79 -11.29 8.44
C LEU A 328 -0.30 -12.44 9.32
N SER A 329 0.69 -13.20 8.87
CA SER A 329 1.36 -14.16 9.74
C SER A 329 2.27 -13.45 10.75
N VAL A 330 2.56 -14.09 11.90
CA VAL A 330 3.50 -13.52 12.88
C VAL A 330 4.90 -13.41 12.27
N THR A 331 5.26 -14.29 11.35
CA THR A 331 6.55 -14.25 10.62
C THR A 331 6.70 -12.99 9.77
N ASP A 332 5.61 -12.45 9.22
CA ASP A 332 5.63 -11.20 8.47
C ASP A 332 6.02 -9.99 9.33
N THR A 333 5.84 -10.07 10.65
CA THR A 333 6.22 -8.98 11.57
C THR A 333 7.71 -8.93 11.86
N GLY A 334 8.49 -9.93 11.42
CA GLY A 334 9.92 -10.02 11.68
C GLY A 334 10.28 -10.49 13.12
N VAL A 335 9.30 -10.86 13.92
CA VAL A 335 9.52 -11.42 15.27
C VAL A 335 9.60 -12.94 15.16
N VAL A 336 10.74 -13.49 15.56
CA VAL A 336 10.94 -14.94 15.58
C VAL A 336 10.07 -15.55 16.70
N ASN A 337 9.23 -16.50 16.32
CA ASN A 337 8.46 -17.31 17.25
C ASN A 337 8.99 -18.75 17.19
N ASP A 338 9.30 -19.33 18.33
CA ASP A 338 9.83 -20.70 18.43
C ASP A 338 8.82 -21.76 17.94
N ALA A 339 7.55 -21.37 17.80
CA ALA A 339 6.45 -22.19 17.26
C ALA A 339 6.23 -21.98 15.75
N ASN A 340 7.27 -21.66 14.98
CA ASN A 340 7.14 -21.52 13.52
C ASN A 340 6.67 -22.83 12.88
N PRO A 341 5.66 -22.78 11.99
CA PRO A 341 5.21 -23.98 11.30
C PRO A 341 6.33 -24.52 10.41
N THR A 342 6.61 -25.80 10.57
CA THR A 342 7.64 -26.52 9.81
C THR A 342 7.07 -27.21 8.57
N SER A 343 5.73 -27.32 8.45
CA SER A 343 5.08 -27.97 7.31
C SER A 343 4.49 -26.98 6.31
N SER A 344 4.52 -27.33 5.03
CA SER A 344 3.90 -26.52 3.96
C SER A 344 2.40 -26.28 4.18
N GLU A 345 1.68 -27.27 4.76
CA GLU A 345 0.26 -27.17 5.07
C GLU A 345 -0.02 -26.11 6.16
N ALA A 346 0.83 -26.03 7.18
CA ALA A 346 0.70 -25.03 8.23
C ALA A 346 0.98 -23.62 7.71
N ILE A 347 1.92 -23.45 6.78
CA ILE A 347 2.17 -22.17 6.09
C ILE A 347 0.95 -21.75 5.26
N ILE A 348 0.37 -22.67 4.50
CA ILE A 348 -0.85 -22.41 3.70
C ILE A 348 -2.00 -22.01 4.62
N ALA A 349 -2.23 -22.73 5.73
CA ALA A 349 -3.27 -22.39 6.69
C ALA A 349 -3.11 -20.97 7.29
N GLN A 350 -1.88 -20.57 7.59
CA GLN A 350 -1.59 -19.21 8.09
C GLN A 350 -1.86 -18.11 7.05
N THR A 351 -1.70 -18.40 5.77
CA THR A 351 -1.91 -17.41 4.69
C THR A 351 -3.34 -17.38 4.17
N GLN A 352 -4.21 -18.34 4.56
CA GLN A 352 -5.57 -18.45 4.04
C GLN A 352 -6.42 -17.18 4.27
N THR A 353 -6.31 -16.55 5.43
CA THR A 353 -7.02 -15.31 5.72
C THR A 353 -6.57 -14.17 4.78
N LEU A 354 -5.28 -14.09 4.51
CA LEU A 354 -4.72 -13.09 3.60
C LEU A 354 -5.16 -13.32 2.15
N ILE A 355 -5.24 -14.60 1.72
CA ILE A 355 -5.74 -14.98 0.39
C ILE A 355 -7.20 -14.53 0.24
N GLY A 356 -8.08 -14.86 1.20
CA GLY A 356 -9.47 -14.43 1.16
C GLY A 356 -9.65 -12.91 1.14
N MET A 357 -8.80 -12.17 1.86
CA MET A 357 -8.79 -10.71 1.78
C MET A 357 -8.34 -10.19 0.41
N ALA A 358 -7.37 -10.83 -0.24
CA ALA A 358 -6.91 -10.47 -1.57
C ALA A 358 -7.97 -10.77 -2.64
N GLU A 359 -8.69 -11.89 -2.52
CA GLU A 359 -9.82 -12.22 -3.40
C GLU A 359 -10.94 -11.18 -3.28
N GLN A 360 -11.30 -10.76 -2.06
CA GLN A 360 -12.28 -9.71 -1.84
C GLN A 360 -11.82 -8.35 -2.43
N LEU A 361 -10.55 -8.02 -2.28
CA LEU A 361 -9.95 -6.81 -2.87
C LEU A 361 -10.01 -6.87 -4.40
N ASN A 362 -9.61 -7.99 -5.00
CA ASN A 362 -9.62 -8.20 -6.44
C ASN A 362 -11.05 -8.11 -7.01
N GLN A 363 -12.04 -8.67 -6.30
CA GLN A 363 -13.44 -8.57 -6.70
C GLN A 363 -13.95 -7.12 -6.67
N SER A 364 -13.64 -6.36 -5.61
CA SER A 364 -14.02 -4.95 -5.50
C SER A 364 -13.37 -4.12 -6.59
N ASN A 365 -12.04 -4.26 -6.75
CA ASN A 365 -11.25 -3.49 -7.70
C ASN A 365 -11.50 -3.92 -9.14
N GLY A 366 -11.83 -5.19 -9.37
CA GLY A 366 -12.24 -5.67 -10.67
C GLY A 366 -13.47 -4.97 -11.21
N ASN A 367 -14.46 -4.70 -10.36
CA ASN A 367 -15.63 -3.92 -10.74
C ASN A 367 -15.27 -2.46 -11.10
N SER A 368 -14.41 -1.82 -10.31
CA SER A 368 -13.97 -0.44 -10.59
C SER A 368 -13.11 -0.38 -11.87
N LEU A 369 -12.19 -1.34 -12.07
CA LEU A 369 -11.40 -1.46 -13.30
C LEU A 369 -12.30 -1.67 -14.54
N ARG A 370 -13.34 -2.51 -14.45
CA ARG A 370 -14.30 -2.69 -15.53
C ARG A 370 -14.96 -1.37 -15.91
N ILE A 371 -15.40 -0.58 -14.93
CA ILE A 371 -16.00 0.73 -15.17
C ILE A 371 -15.01 1.68 -15.85
N VAL A 372 -13.77 1.71 -15.37
CA VAL A 372 -12.67 2.50 -15.96
C VAL A 372 -12.41 2.07 -17.41
N ALA A 373 -12.37 0.76 -17.68
CA ALA A 373 -12.17 0.23 -19.02
C ALA A 373 -13.27 0.64 -20.00
N VAL A 374 -14.54 0.50 -19.59
CA VAL A 374 -15.69 0.89 -20.41
C VAL A 374 -15.69 2.40 -20.67
N MET A 375 -15.39 3.22 -19.67
CA MET A 375 -15.25 4.68 -19.88
C MET A 375 -14.08 5.01 -20.81
N ALA A 376 -12.94 4.31 -20.69
CA ALA A 376 -11.78 4.55 -21.53
C ALA A 376 -12.06 4.21 -23.00
N LEU A 377 -12.73 3.08 -23.27
CA LEU A 377 -13.17 2.71 -24.62
C LEU A 377 -14.15 3.74 -25.20
N ALA A 378 -15.13 4.19 -24.40
CA ALA A 378 -16.08 5.20 -24.86
C ALA A 378 -15.38 6.52 -25.22
N ILE A 379 -14.40 6.95 -24.41
CA ILE A 379 -13.60 8.16 -24.71
C ILE A 379 -12.75 7.96 -25.96
N ALA A 380 -12.05 6.83 -26.08
CA ALA A 380 -11.18 6.54 -27.23
C ALA A 380 -11.97 6.50 -28.55
N ASN A 381 -13.20 5.95 -28.51
CA ASN A 381 -14.09 5.85 -29.68
C ASN A 381 -14.93 7.12 -29.93
N GLY A 382 -14.88 8.13 -29.05
CA GLY A 382 -15.73 9.32 -29.14
C GLY A 382 -17.23 9.03 -28.99
N SER A 383 -17.58 7.92 -28.31
CA SER A 383 -18.93 7.42 -28.08
C SER A 383 -19.36 7.59 -26.62
N THR A 384 -20.58 7.21 -26.31
CA THR A 384 -21.08 7.08 -24.95
C THR A 384 -20.90 5.64 -24.42
N MET A 385 -20.96 5.44 -23.10
CA MET A 385 -20.90 4.09 -22.52
C MET A 385 -22.10 3.22 -22.97
N GLU A 386 -23.26 3.82 -23.28
CA GLU A 386 -24.46 3.11 -23.71
C GLU A 386 -24.37 2.68 -25.21
N GLU A 387 -23.61 3.43 -26.01
CA GLU A 387 -23.40 3.13 -27.44
C GLU A 387 -22.36 2.03 -27.67
N LEU A 388 -21.59 1.66 -26.65
CA LEU A 388 -20.67 0.53 -26.71
C LEU A 388 -21.45 -0.79 -26.79
N GLY A 389 -21.02 -1.70 -27.67
CA GLY A 389 -21.63 -3.02 -27.81
C GLY A 389 -21.60 -3.85 -26.55
N GLU A 390 -22.42 -4.89 -26.49
CA GLU A 390 -22.52 -5.79 -25.33
C GLU A 390 -21.16 -6.44 -24.96
N GLU A 391 -20.31 -6.71 -25.93
CA GLU A 391 -18.97 -7.28 -25.70
C GLU A 391 -18.09 -6.34 -24.88
N ALA A 392 -18.12 -5.04 -25.16
CA ALA A 392 -17.37 -4.04 -24.37
C ALA A 392 -17.92 -3.87 -22.96
N GLN A 393 -19.22 -4.08 -22.74
CA GLN A 393 -19.83 -4.01 -21.41
C GLN A 393 -19.54 -5.25 -20.55
N ASN A 394 -19.24 -6.38 -21.17
CA ASN A 394 -18.95 -7.67 -20.50
C ASN A 394 -17.45 -7.90 -20.25
N ILE A 395 -16.64 -6.85 -20.28
CA ILE A 395 -15.22 -6.91 -19.94
C ILE A 395 -15.03 -7.20 -18.45
N VAL A 396 -14.09 -8.08 -18.16
CA VAL A 396 -13.73 -8.47 -16.78
C VAL A 396 -12.25 -8.19 -16.56
N ALA A 397 -11.92 -7.58 -15.44
CA ALA A 397 -10.52 -7.42 -15.03
C ALA A 397 -9.96 -8.77 -14.56
N HIS A 398 -8.82 -9.15 -15.12
CA HIS A 398 -8.11 -10.38 -14.77
C HIS A 398 -7.04 -10.09 -13.71
N PHE A 399 -6.92 -10.98 -12.72
CA PHE A 399 -5.93 -10.92 -11.66
C PHE A 399 -5.21 -12.25 -11.54
N LYS A 400 -3.92 -12.20 -11.23
CA LYS A 400 -3.15 -13.41 -10.91
C LYS A 400 -3.68 -14.03 -9.61
N ASN A 401 -3.53 -15.35 -9.49
CA ASN A 401 -3.99 -16.09 -8.32
C ASN A 401 -3.31 -15.55 -7.03
N PRO A 402 -4.06 -15.02 -6.05
CA PRO A 402 -3.49 -14.46 -4.83
C PRO A 402 -2.83 -15.49 -3.90
N ALA A 403 -3.11 -16.79 -4.07
CA ALA A 403 -2.48 -17.85 -3.31
C ALA A 403 -0.99 -18.04 -3.66
N MET A 404 -0.55 -17.55 -4.84
CA MET A 404 0.82 -17.70 -5.33
C MET A 404 1.37 -19.12 -5.11
N PRO A 405 0.65 -20.16 -5.57
CA PRO A 405 1.08 -21.53 -5.36
C PRO A 405 2.41 -21.80 -6.05
N SER A 406 3.22 -22.74 -5.51
CA SER A 406 4.47 -23.13 -6.17
C SER A 406 4.19 -23.78 -7.52
N VAL A 407 5.05 -23.55 -8.52
CA VAL A 407 4.91 -24.14 -9.86
C VAL A 407 4.76 -25.69 -9.76
N ALA A 408 5.49 -26.33 -8.85
CA ALA A 408 5.39 -27.76 -8.65
C ALA A 408 4.00 -28.22 -8.18
N SER A 409 3.40 -27.50 -7.20
CA SER A 409 2.06 -27.87 -6.68
C SER A 409 0.95 -27.60 -7.68
N THR A 410 1.05 -26.52 -8.46
CA THR A 410 0.07 -26.20 -9.51
C THR A 410 0.19 -27.15 -10.69
N THR A 411 1.41 -27.50 -11.10
CA THR A 411 1.63 -28.47 -12.18
C THR A 411 1.07 -29.84 -11.82
N ASP A 412 1.28 -30.33 -10.60
CA ASP A 412 0.72 -31.61 -10.15
C ASP A 412 -0.82 -31.60 -10.13
N ALA A 413 -1.42 -30.52 -9.63
CA ALA A 413 -2.87 -30.34 -9.65
C ALA A 413 -3.42 -30.25 -11.09
N ALA A 414 -2.78 -29.45 -11.95
CA ALA A 414 -3.19 -29.28 -13.34
C ALA A 414 -3.08 -30.58 -14.14
N LEU A 415 -2.01 -31.35 -13.96
CA LEU A 415 -1.85 -32.69 -14.58
C LEU A 415 -2.92 -33.68 -14.13
N LYS A 416 -3.29 -33.69 -12.84
CA LYS A 416 -4.39 -34.54 -12.34
C LYS A 416 -5.72 -34.14 -12.96
N ILE A 417 -6.01 -32.87 -13.14
CA ILE A 417 -7.23 -32.40 -13.83
C ILE A 417 -7.17 -32.79 -15.32
N ALA A 418 -6.03 -32.58 -15.99
CA ALA A 418 -5.84 -32.92 -17.39
C ALA A 418 -6.00 -34.43 -17.65
N SER A 419 -5.57 -35.27 -16.73
CA SER A 419 -5.77 -36.73 -16.81
C SER A 419 -7.23 -37.13 -16.66
N ALA A 420 -8.02 -36.37 -15.85
CA ALA A 420 -9.44 -36.61 -15.65
C ALA A 420 -10.34 -36.01 -16.74
N ARG A 421 -9.89 -34.98 -17.44
CA ARG A 421 -10.65 -34.23 -18.46
C ARG A 421 -9.84 -34.14 -19.75
N GLN A 422 -10.21 -34.94 -20.74
CA GLN A 422 -9.58 -34.93 -22.06
C GLN A 422 -9.64 -33.52 -22.70
N GLY A 423 -8.50 -33.03 -23.26
CA GLY A 423 -8.37 -31.72 -23.88
C GLY A 423 -8.13 -30.56 -22.92
N PHE A 424 -8.14 -30.79 -21.62
CA PHE A 424 -7.88 -29.69 -20.65
C PHE A 424 -6.45 -29.14 -20.77
N ALA A 425 -5.46 -30.00 -21.07
CA ALA A 425 -4.06 -29.60 -21.24
C ALA A 425 -3.79 -28.59 -22.37
N SER A 426 -4.70 -28.49 -23.35
CA SER A 426 -4.60 -27.52 -24.46
C SER A 426 -5.36 -26.22 -24.19
N THR A 427 -5.91 -26.02 -23.00
CA THR A 427 -6.66 -24.80 -22.67
C THR A 427 -5.77 -23.73 -22.04
N ASP A 428 -6.15 -22.46 -22.21
CA ASP A 428 -5.48 -21.32 -21.56
C ASP A 428 -5.51 -21.44 -20.06
N THR A 429 -6.64 -21.89 -19.51
CA THR A 429 -6.82 -22.16 -18.09
C THR A 429 -5.80 -23.14 -17.53
N PHE A 430 -5.41 -24.16 -18.31
CA PHE A 430 -4.35 -25.09 -17.90
C PHE A 430 -3.00 -24.38 -17.81
N LEU A 431 -2.65 -23.58 -18.81
CA LEU A 431 -1.39 -22.83 -18.84
C LEU A 431 -1.33 -21.77 -17.73
N GLU A 432 -2.45 -21.08 -17.47
CA GLU A 432 -2.58 -20.15 -16.34
C GLU A 432 -2.40 -20.84 -14.98
N MET A 433 -3.00 -22.03 -14.79
CA MET A 433 -2.83 -22.80 -13.55
C MET A 433 -1.38 -23.19 -13.30
N ILE A 434 -0.59 -23.42 -14.33
CA ILE A 434 0.85 -23.75 -14.20
C ILE A 434 1.68 -22.49 -13.94
N GLY A 435 1.10 -21.30 -14.13
CA GLY A 435 1.74 -20.01 -13.80
C GLY A 435 2.26 -19.22 -15.00
N PHE A 436 1.90 -19.60 -16.23
CA PHE A 436 2.22 -18.80 -17.42
C PHE A 436 1.41 -17.50 -17.42
N SER A 437 2.06 -16.40 -17.81
CA SER A 437 1.39 -15.12 -18.04
C SER A 437 0.56 -15.15 -19.32
N GLN A 438 -0.41 -14.25 -19.44
CA GLN A 438 -1.20 -14.10 -20.67
C GLN A 438 -0.32 -13.82 -21.92
N ALA A 439 0.80 -13.12 -21.73
CA ALA A 439 1.78 -12.89 -22.79
C ALA A 439 2.47 -14.19 -23.24
N ASP A 440 2.85 -15.04 -22.27
CA ASP A 440 3.48 -16.34 -22.55
C ASP A 440 2.49 -17.29 -23.22
N ILE A 441 1.23 -17.32 -22.77
CA ILE A 441 0.16 -18.15 -23.34
C ILE A 441 -0.06 -17.77 -24.83
N ARG A 442 -0.11 -16.48 -25.14
CA ARG A 442 -0.20 -16.02 -26.53
C ARG A 442 1.00 -16.46 -27.37
N ARG A 443 2.19 -16.35 -26.81
CA ARG A 443 3.42 -16.79 -27.50
C ARG A 443 3.40 -18.30 -27.77
N ILE A 444 3.05 -19.11 -26.78
CA ILE A 444 2.94 -20.57 -26.91
C ILE A 444 1.94 -20.91 -28.02
N LYS A 445 0.74 -20.33 -28.03
CA LYS A 445 -0.27 -20.57 -29.06
C LYS A 445 0.17 -20.15 -30.45
N ALA A 446 0.84 -19.00 -30.56
CA ALA A 446 1.37 -18.56 -31.84
C ALA A 446 2.48 -19.50 -32.37
N GLU A 447 3.31 -20.04 -31.51
CA GLU A 447 4.32 -21.05 -31.85
C GLU A 447 3.68 -22.39 -32.25
N GLU A 448 2.64 -22.86 -31.54
CA GLU A 448 1.87 -24.04 -31.87
C GLU A 448 1.16 -23.92 -33.24
N GLN A 449 0.53 -22.76 -33.51
CA GLN A 449 -0.13 -22.52 -34.81
C GLN A 449 0.88 -22.50 -35.97
N ARG A 450 2.06 -21.91 -35.78
CA ARG A 450 3.14 -21.95 -36.77
C ARG A 450 3.64 -23.37 -37.02
N SER A 451 3.81 -24.17 -35.96
CA SER A 451 4.24 -25.57 -36.06
C SER A 451 3.21 -26.40 -36.84
N ARG A 452 1.92 -26.30 -36.52
CA ARG A 452 0.83 -26.97 -37.25
C ARG A 452 0.75 -26.53 -38.72
N GLY A 453 0.92 -25.23 -38.98
CA GLY A 453 0.96 -24.70 -40.36
C GLY A 453 2.14 -25.27 -41.17
N MET A 454 3.31 -25.43 -40.53
CA MET A 454 4.47 -26.07 -41.17
C MET A 454 4.25 -27.56 -41.40
N GLU A 455 3.62 -28.29 -40.49
CA GLU A 455 3.29 -29.71 -40.66
C GLU A 455 2.32 -29.93 -41.84
N VAL A 456 1.26 -29.12 -41.95
CA VAL A 456 0.31 -29.18 -43.09
C VAL A 456 1.01 -28.89 -44.40
N LEU A 457 1.87 -27.87 -44.48
CA LEU A 457 2.65 -27.57 -45.68
C LEU A 457 3.62 -28.72 -46.03
N THR A 458 4.25 -29.36 -45.04
CA THR A 458 5.18 -30.47 -45.27
C THR A 458 4.42 -31.71 -45.75
N GLU A 459 3.20 -31.98 -45.26
CA GLU A 459 2.36 -33.08 -45.75
C GLU A 459 1.83 -32.82 -47.19
N GLU A 460 1.42 -31.60 -47.52
CA GLU A 460 0.98 -31.25 -48.88
C GLU A 460 2.13 -31.32 -49.89
N PHE A 461 3.27 -30.72 -49.61
CA PHE A 461 4.42 -30.72 -50.50
C PHE A 461 5.24 -32.05 -50.46
N GLY A 462 5.16 -32.82 -49.38
CA GLY A 462 5.77 -34.15 -49.28
C GLY A 462 5.05 -35.23 -50.10
N ASN A 463 3.74 -35.09 -50.35
CA ASN A 463 2.97 -36.02 -51.17
C ASN A 463 3.12 -35.79 -52.68
N GLU A 464 3.55 -34.60 -53.13
CA GLU A 464 3.80 -34.33 -54.54
C GLU A 464 5.09 -34.95 -55.10
N THR A 465 6.03 -35.35 -54.21
CA THR A 465 7.31 -35.95 -54.66
C THR A 465 7.32 -37.49 -54.71
N VAL A 466 6.21 -38.18 -54.47
CA VAL A 466 6.10 -39.68 -54.50
C VAL A 466 5.23 -40.16 -55.65
N SER A 467 4.79 -39.29 -56.58
CA SER A 467 4.01 -39.71 -57.78
C SER A 467 4.75 -39.38 -59.10
N GLU A 468 6.05 -39.76 -59.24
CA GLU A 468 6.72 -39.96 -60.49
C GLU A 468 7.33 -41.36 -60.62
#